data_513885630d03bf87e37ecf4c0e160f44
#
_entry.id   513885630d03bf87e37ecf4c0e160f44
#
_cell.length_a   1.000
_cell.length_b   1.000
_cell.length_c   1.000
_cell.angle_alpha   90.00
_cell.angle_beta   90.00
_cell.angle_gamma   90.00
#
_symmetry.space_group_name_H-M   'P 1'
#
loop_
_entity.id
_entity.type
_entity.pdbx_description
1 polymer ?
#
loop_
_entity_poly.entity_id
_entity_poly.type
_entity_poly.pdbx_seq_one_letter_code
_entity_poly.pdbx_strand_id
1 'polypeptide(L)'
;MNVFRKKSVEQTIAETGESGRSLKRDLTWWDLAIMGVAVAVGAGIFSIGAQAAAFHAGPAVIISFLIAGIVCGAAVMCYAEFASMIPVAGSAYTFTYTTVGEIIAWVIGWDLILEMLMAGSVVSKYWGVYLNDFFRLIGWNINTNIAIGSFNFDVAPLIIVAFFTALLVLGTKIGARVDGALTVLKIAIVLFVVVVGFFYIKADNFTPFIPPSEPAASSDSGVSAVMNQPLWQWATGMTPSIYGVAGIISGAALVFFAFLGFDVVATTSEEAVNPKRNVPLGIGVGMGLIIVLYTLVAIVTTGMVSYKDLAKQASPSLATAFEMVGANWAAKIISFGIVIGLATVVMVLLLGLTRVVFA
;
A
#
# COMPACT_ATOMS: atom_id res chain seq x y z
N MET A 1 16.04 -1.24 -36.50
CA MET A 1 15.28 -0.44 -35.52
C MET A 1 16.26 0.03 -34.45
N ASN A 2 16.24 1.33 -34.12
CA ASN A 2 17.13 1.84 -33.07
C ASN A 2 16.42 1.64 -31.72
N VAL A 3 16.75 0.58 -31.01
CA VAL A 3 16.16 0.18 -29.71
C VAL A 3 16.42 1.20 -28.58
N PHE A 4 17.35 2.14 -28.78
CA PHE A 4 17.64 3.27 -27.89
C PHE A 4 17.01 4.57 -28.38
N ARG A 5 15.97 4.50 -29.19
CA ARG A 5 15.22 5.68 -29.61
C ARG A 5 14.66 6.38 -28.38
N LYS A 6 14.91 7.69 -28.28
CA LYS A 6 14.37 8.57 -27.25
C LYS A 6 13.29 9.45 -27.86
N LYS A 7 12.27 9.75 -27.09
CA LYS A 7 11.27 10.75 -27.43
C LYS A 7 11.66 12.05 -26.74
N SER A 8 11.69 13.16 -27.47
CA SER A 8 12.02 14.43 -26.82
C SER A 8 10.92 14.85 -25.86
N VAL A 9 11.29 15.56 -24.79
CA VAL A 9 10.32 16.10 -23.82
C VAL A 9 9.29 16.98 -24.52
N GLU A 10 9.74 17.80 -25.49
CA GLU A 10 8.88 18.69 -26.28
C GLU A 10 7.87 17.90 -27.12
N GLN A 11 8.28 16.81 -27.77
CA GLN A 11 7.38 15.94 -28.51
C GLN A 11 6.35 15.28 -27.59
N THR A 12 6.79 14.82 -26.43
CA THR A 12 5.91 14.17 -25.45
C THR A 12 4.85 15.14 -24.93
N ILE A 13 5.25 16.40 -24.63
CA ILE A 13 4.31 17.45 -24.19
C ILE A 13 3.40 17.91 -25.34
N ALA A 14 3.90 17.97 -26.57
CA ALA A 14 3.11 18.40 -27.72
C ALA A 14 1.97 17.41 -28.04
N GLU A 15 2.20 16.11 -27.90
CA GLU A 15 1.18 15.07 -28.13
C GLU A 15 0.02 15.13 -27.11
N THR A 16 0.27 15.59 -25.88
CA THR A 16 -0.80 15.82 -24.87
C THR A 16 -1.60 17.10 -25.15
N GLY A 17 -1.04 18.03 -25.91
CA GLY A 17 -1.68 19.28 -26.29
C GLY A 17 -2.59 19.19 -27.55
N GLU A 18 -2.65 18.03 -28.22
CA GLU A 18 -3.52 17.86 -29.39
C GLU A 18 -5.01 17.94 -29.00
N SER A 19 -5.76 18.66 -29.82
CA SER A 19 -7.19 18.94 -29.60
C SER A 19 -8.00 17.65 -29.41
N GLY A 20 -8.59 17.47 -28.24
CA GLY A 20 -9.41 16.31 -27.85
C GLY A 20 -8.78 15.35 -26.85
N ARG A 21 -7.49 15.50 -26.50
CA ARG A 21 -6.76 14.66 -25.53
C ARG A 21 -6.31 15.40 -24.28
N SER A 22 -6.40 16.74 -24.24
CA SER A 22 -5.96 17.53 -23.07
C SER A 22 -6.91 17.34 -21.88
N LEU A 23 -6.36 16.90 -20.74
CA LEU A 23 -7.08 16.81 -19.48
C LEU A 23 -7.25 18.22 -18.87
N LYS A 24 -8.35 18.43 -18.14
CA LYS A 24 -8.62 19.72 -17.47
C LYS A 24 -7.67 19.87 -16.27
N ARG A 25 -6.96 21.01 -16.21
CA ARG A 25 -6.02 21.32 -15.12
C ARG A 25 -6.77 22.01 -13.98
N ASP A 26 -7.24 21.21 -13.02
CA ASP A 26 -7.99 21.71 -11.86
C ASP A 26 -7.37 21.29 -10.52
N LEU A 27 -6.35 20.40 -10.49
CA LEU A 27 -5.79 19.86 -9.26
C LEU A 27 -4.76 20.79 -8.64
N THR A 28 -5.00 21.19 -7.39
CA THR A 28 -4.06 21.95 -6.56
C THR A 28 -3.06 21.01 -5.86
N TRP A 29 -2.00 21.54 -5.26
CA TRP A 29 -1.06 20.72 -4.48
C TRP A 29 -1.73 20.00 -3.31
N TRP A 30 -2.79 20.59 -2.74
CA TRP A 30 -3.55 19.99 -1.64
C TRP A 30 -4.39 18.80 -2.10
N ASP A 31 -5.00 18.91 -3.27
CA ASP A 31 -5.74 17.79 -3.88
C ASP A 31 -4.81 16.62 -4.19
N LEU A 32 -3.61 16.90 -4.69
CA LEU A 32 -2.58 15.89 -4.94
C LEU A 32 -2.09 15.24 -3.64
N ALA A 33 -1.91 16.02 -2.57
CA ALA A 33 -1.50 15.49 -1.27
C ALA A 33 -2.58 14.57 -0.68
N ILE A 34 -3.84 15.00 -0.68
CA ILE A 34 -4.97 14.19 -0.23
C ILE A 34 -5.08 12.92 -1.05
N MET A 35 -4.93 13.01 -2.38
CA MET A 35 -4.98 11.85 -3.26
C MET A 35 -3.86 10.86 -2.95
N GLY A 36 -2.63 11.32 -2.67
CA GLY A 36 -1.53 10.47 -2.26
C GLY A 36 -1.84 9.73 -0.95
N VAL A 37 -2.36 10.43 0.06
CA VAL A 37 -2.82 9.81 1.31
C VAL A 37 -3.95 8.82 1.05
N ALA A 38 -4.87 9.17 0.15
CA ALA A 38 -6.01 8.32 -0.22
C ALA A 38 -5.59 6.97 -0.79
N VAL A 39 -4.61 6.97 -1.66
CA VAL A 39 -4.11 5.75 -2.31
C VAL A 39 -3.31 4.90 -1.33
N ALA A 40 -2.41 5.51 -0.54
CA ALA A 40 -1.55 4.80 0.40
C ALA A 40 -2.33 4.21 1.59
N VAL A 41 -3.34 4.93 2.13
CA VAL A 41 -4.14 4.44 3.26
C VAL A 41 -5.05 3.29 2.84
N GLY A 42 -4.55 2.08 2.99
CA GLY A 42 -5.20 0.83 2.59
C GLY A 42 -4.67 -0.37 3.37
N ALA A 43 -4.43 -1.49 2.68
CA ALA A 43 -3.96 -2.75 3.27
C ALA A 43 -2.72 -2.58 4.16
N GLY A 44 -1.80 -1.71 3.75
CA GLY A 44 -0.54 -1.49 4.42
C GLY A 44 -0.69 -1.11 5.88
N ILE A 45 -1.49 -0.07 6.16
CA ILE A 45 -1.65 0.43 7.52
C ILE A 45 -2.58 -0.44 8.36
N PHE A 46 -3.65 -0.98 7.76
CA PHE A 46 -4.66 -1.71 8.51
C PHE A 46 -4.26 -3.13 8.90
N SER A 47 -3.35 -3.76 8.15
CA SER A 47 -2.97 -5.17 8.36
C SER A 47 -1.47 -5.42 8.34
N ILE A 48 -0.73 -4.92 7.33
CA ILE A 48 0.68 -5.25 7.15
C ILE A 48 1.53 -4.74 8.31
N GLY A 49 1.20 -3.57 8.88
CA GLY A 49 1.90 -3.03 10.05
C GLY A 49 1.81 -3.94 11.28
N ALA A 50 0.62 -4.50 11.56
CA ALA A 50 0.43 -5.45 12.65
C ALA A 50 1.15 -6.78 12.38
N GLN A 51 1.16 -7.26 11.14
CA GLN A 51 1.90 -8.47 10.73
C GLN A 51 3.42 -8.26 10.84
N ALA A 52 3.94 -7.10 10.41
CA ALA A 52 5.34 -6.76 10.53
C ALA A 52 5.79 -6.69 12.00
N ALA A 53 4.94 -6.18 12.89
CA ALA A 53 5.19 -6.19 14.33
C ALA A 53 5.17 -7.62 14.87
N ALA A 54 4.19 -8.43 14.50
CA ALA A 54 4.03 -9.79 15.00
C ALA A 54 5.15 -10.73 14.56
N PHE A 55 5.51 -10.72 13.28
CA PHE A 55 6.34 -11.77 12.67
C PHE A 55 7.75 -11.33 12.27
N HIS A 56 8.07 -10.01 12.35
CA HIS A 56 9.37 -9.51 11.90
C HIS A 56 10.09 -8.66 12.95
N ALA A 57 9.55 -7.50 13.32
CA ALA A 57 10.31 -6.48 14.04
C ALA A 57 9.94 -6.30 15.53
N GLY A 58 8.80 -6.87 15.95
CA GLY A 58 8.26 -6.55 17.28
C GLY A 58 7.92 -5.07 17.42
N PRO A 59 8.12 -4.47 18.61
CA PRO A 59 7.89 -3.02 18.80
C PRO A 59 8.78 -2.14 17.92
N ALA A 60 9.94 -2.64 17.50
CA ALA A 60 10.85 -1.94 16.60
C ALA A 60 10.31 -1.78 15.15
N VAL A 61 9.12 -2.28 14.85
CA VAL A 61 8.41 -1.99 13.58
C VAL A 61 8.24 -0.48 13.34
N ILE A 62 8.24 0.32 14.40
CA ILE A 62 8.26 1.79 14.33
C ILE A 62 9.48 2.26 13.53
N ILE A 63 10.66 1.69 13.80
CA ILE A 63 11.90 1.97 13.06
C ILE A 63 11.76 1.46 11.61
N SER A 64 11.12 0.30 11.39
CA SER A 64 10.86 -0.24 10.06
C SER A 64 10.03 0.72 9.22
N PHE A 65 8.98 1.33 9.77
CA PHE A 65 8.19 2.35 9.08
C PHE A 65 8.98 3.62 8.76
N LEU A 66 9.84 4.07 9.69
CA LEU A 66 10.71 5.23 9.44
C LEU A 66 11.73 4.95 8.34
N ILE A 67 12.37 3.78 8.33
CA ILE A 67 13.30 3.38 7.27
C ILE A 67 12.57 3.31 5.92
N ALA A 68 11.44 2.61 5.84
CA ALA A 68 10.64 2.51 4.62
C ALA A 68 10.17 3.91 4.16
N GLY A 69 9.73 4.76 5.09
CA GLY A 69 9.32 6.13 4.80
C GLY A 69 10.44 7.00 4.24
N ILE A 70 11.67 6.88 4.75
CA ILE A 70 12.85 7.59 4.23
C ILE A 70 13.18 7.12 2.80
N VAL A 71 13.17 5.80 2.56
CA VAL A 71 13.44 5.23 1.24
C VAL A 71 12.37 5.67 0.23
N CYS A 72 11.08 5.57 0.61
CA CYS A 72 9.99 6.06 -0.22
C CYS A 72 10.07 7.58 -0.46
N GLY A 73 10.43 8.34 0.58
CA GLY A 73 10.62 9.79 0.48
C GLY A 73 11.72 10.16 -0.53
N ALA A 74 12.82 9.43 -0.57
CA ALA A 74 13.86 9.61 -1.58
C ALA A 74 13.35 9.30 -3.00
N ALA A 75 12.61 8.19 -3.17
CA ALA A 75 11.97 7.87 -4.45
C ALA A 75 10.97 8.95 -4.87
N VAL A 76 10.15 9.44 -3.95
CA VAL A 76 9.18 10.53 -4.17
C VAL A 76 9.86 11.81 -4.67
N MET A 77 11.01 12.17 -4.14
CA MET A 77 11.75 13.34 -4.63
C MET A 77 12.17 13.19 -6.09
N CYS A 78 12.64 12.00 -6.49
CA CYS A 78 12.95 11.72 -7.90
C CYS A 78 11.69 11.80 -8.78
N TYR A 79 10.59 11.20 -8.36
CA TYR A 79 9.32 11.28 -9.09
C TYR A 79 8.80 12.71 -9.22
N ALA A 80 8.91 13.51 -8.14
CA ALA A 80 8.49 14.91 -8.13
C ALA A 80 9.29 15.76 -9.11
N GLU A 81 10.60 15.53 -9.21
CA GLU A 81 11.46 16.21 -10.17
C GLU A 81 11.06 15.86 -11.60
N PHE A 82 10.98 14.57 -11.94
CA PHE A 82 10.57 14.15 -13.28
C PHE A 82 9.16 14.62 -13.65
N ALA A 83 8.19 14.48 -12.76
CA ALA A 83 6.82 14.92 -13.01
C ALA A 83 6.69 16.44 -13.18
N SER A 84 7.60 17.24 -12.57
CA SER A 84 7.65 18.68 -12.78
C SER A 84 8.24 19.08 -14.13
N MET A 85 9.16 18.26 -14.66
CA MET A 85 9.82 18.48 -15.96
C MET A 85 8.99 17.94 -17.12
N ILE A 86 8.34 16.81 -16.91
CA ILE A 86 7.58 16.05 -17.92
C ILE A 86 6.16 15.81 -17.36
N PRO A 87 5.30 16.84 -17.34
CA PRO A 87 3.96 16.75 -16.74
C PRO A 87 2.98 16.04 -17.69
N VAL A 88 3.21 14.74 -17.90
CA VAL A 88 2.45 13.88 -18.81
C VAL A 88 2.05 12.61 -18.07
N ALA A 89 0.91 12.03 -18.41
CA ALA A 89 0.49 10.72 -17.89
C ALA A 89 1.49 9.62 -18.30
N GLY A 90 1.55 8.53 -17.52
CA GLY A 90 2.41 7.36 -17.81
C GLY A 90 3.52 7.12 -16.79
N SER A 91 3.68 7.99 -15.77
CA SER A 91 4.61 7.78 -14.65
C SER A 91 6.03 7.39 -15.10
N ALA A 92 6.65 6.42 -14.42
CA ALA A 92 8.01 5.97 -14.68
C ALA A 92 8.24 5.48 -16.13
N TYR A 93 7.22 4.93 -16.81
CA TYR A 93 7.32 4.55 -18.22
C TYR A 93 7.70 5.77 -19.09
N THR A 94 6.93 6.84 -19.00
CA THR A 94 7.16 8.05 -19.79
C THR A 94 8.47 8.74 -19.45
N PHE A 95 8.83 8.80 -18.16
CA PHE A 95 10.12 9.36 -17.72
C PHE A 95 11.31 8.58 -18.28
N THR A 96 11.21 7.25 -18.28
CA THR A 96 12.27 6.38 -18.81
C THR A 96 12.38 6.47 -20.34
N TYR A 97 11.25 6.58 -21.04
CA TYR A 97 11.24 6.70 -22.48
C TYR A 97 11.93 7.98 -22.96
N THR A 98 11.72 9.08 -22.25
CA THR A 98 12.33 10.37 -22.59
C THR A 98 13.81 10.45 -22.20
N THR A 99 14.24 9.77 -21.14
CA THR A 99 15.60 9.89 -20.59
C THR A 99 16.55 8.79 -21.05
N VAL A 100 16.14 7.52 -20.92
CA VAL A 100 17.00 6.35 -21.17
C VAL A 100 16.77 5.78 -22.57
N GLY A 101 15.50 5.59 -22.96
CA GLY A 101 15.14 5.11 -24.28
C GLY A 101 14.09 4.00 -24.26
N GLU A 102 13.69 3.58 -25.46
CA GLU A 102 12.51 2.74 -25.70
C GLU A 102 12.56 1.36 -25.03
N ILE A 103 13.69 0.67 -25.11
CA ILE A 103 13.80 -0.71 -24.57
C ILE A 103 13.67 -0.75 -23.05
N ILE A 104 14.31 0.20 -22.35
CA ILE A 104 14.23 0.27 -20.89
C ILE A 104 12.83 0.73 -20.46
N ALA A 105 12.24 1.68 -21.18
CA ALA A 105 10.86 2.09 -20.94
C ALA A 105 9.88 0.92 -21.11
N TRP A 106 10.07 0.08 -22.12
CA TRP A 106 9.26 -1.12 -22.33
C TRP A 106 9.34 -2.09 -21.14
N VAL A 107 10.55 -2.34 -20.60
CA VAL A 107 10.73 -3.16 -19.40
C VAL A 107 10.00 -2.55 -18.20
N ILE A 108 10.18 -1.24 -17.96
CA ILE A 108 9.49 -0.53 -16.87
C ILE A 108 7.96 -0.54 -17.05
N GLY A 109 7.47 -0.43 -18.28
CA GLY A 109 6.03 -0.55 -18.55
C GLY A 109 5.46 -1.91 -18.14
N TRP A 110 6.15 -3.01 -18.46
CA TRP A 110 5.78 -4.34 -18.02
C TRP A 110 5.89 -4.51 -16.50
N ASP A 111 6.91 -3.93 -15.88
CA ASP A 111 7.10 -3.95 -14.43
C ASP A 111 5.93 -3.26 -13.70
N LEU A 112 5.52 -2.08 -14.17
CA LEU A 112 4.35 -1.37 -13.65
C LEU A 112 3.04 -2.17 -13.83
N ILE A 113 2.86 -2.84 -14.97
CA ILE A 113 1.69 -3.71 -15.20
C ILE A 113 1.68 -4.86 -14.19
N LEU A 114 2.83 -5.54 -14.01
CA LEU A 114 2.97 -6.63 -13.06
C LEU A 114 2.76 -6.16 -11.61
N GLU A 115 3.32 -5.01 -11.24
CA GLU A 115 3.13 -4.40 -9.92
C GLU A 115 1.64 -4.20 -9.61
N MET A 116 0.90 -3.53 -10.51
CA MET A 116 -0.53 -3.26 -10.33
C MET A 116 -1.37 -4.54 -10.29
N LEU A 117 -1.07 -5.53 -11.15
CA LEU A 117 -1.75 -6.83 -11.17
C LEU A 117 -1.51 -7.63 -9.88
N MET A 118 -0.26 -7.73 -9.46
CA MET A 118 0.11 -8.49 -8.25
C MET A 118 -0.44 -7.81 -7.00
N ALA A 119 -0.28 -6.49 -6.87
CA ALA A 119 -0.82 -5.72 -5.77
C ALA A 119 -2.36 -5.85 -5.71
N GLY A 120 -3.05 -5.69 -6.84
CA GLY A 120 -4.50 -5.86 -6.94
C GLY A 120 -4.97 -7.25 -6.53
N SER A 121 -4.24 -8.30 -6.94
CA SER A 121 -4.54 -9.69 -6.59
C SER A 121 -4.35 -9.94 -5.09
N VAL A 122 -3.26 -9.48 -4.50
CA VAL A 122 -2.97 -9.63 -3.07
C VAL A 122 -4.00 -8.86 -2.25
N VAL A 123 -4.28 -7.60 -2.58
CA VAL A 123 -5.24 -6.77 -1.84
C VAL A 123 -6.65 -7.32 -1.93
N SER A 124 -7.09 -7.84 -3.10
CA SER A 124 -8.41 -8.46 -3.23
C SER A 124 -8.52 -9.74 -2.40
N LYS A 125 -7.45 -10.52 -2.27
CA LYS A 125 -7.39 -11.69 -1.39
C LYS A 125 -7.52 -11.29 0.08
N TYR A 126 -6.76 -10.30 0.53
CA TYR A 126 -6.87 -9.74 1.88
C TYR A 126 -8.27 -9.18 2.15
N TRP A 127 -8.89 -8.56 1.15
CA TRP A 127 -10.27 -8.06 1.28
C TRP A 127 -11.23 -9.19 1.67
N GLY A 128 -11.13 -10.37 1.04
CA GLY A 128 -11.92 -11.55 1.39
C GLY A 128 -11.71 -12.00 2.83
N VAL A 129 -10.46 -12.06 3.28
CA VAL A 129 -10.11 -12.45 4.66
C VAL A 129 -10.74 -11.49 5.66
N TYR A 130 -10.56 -10.18 5.49
CA TYR A 130 -11.10 -9.18 6.42
C TYR A 130 -12.61 -8.99 6.33
N LEU A 131 -13.22 -9.29 5.18
CA LEU A 131 -14.67 -9.35 5.05
C LEU A 131 -15.25 -10.48 5.92
N ASN A 132 -14.64 -11.65 5.92
CA ASN A 132 -15.04 -12.77 6.79
C ASN A 132 -14.82 -12.41 8.27
N ASP A 133 -13.72 -11.77 8.63
CA ASP A 133 -13.47 -11.29 10.00
C ASP A 133 -14.51 -10.26 10.44
N PHE A 134 -14.89 -9.34 9.56
CA PHE A 134 -15.95 -8.37 9.83
C PHE A 134 -17.29 -9.07 10.09
N PHE A 135 -17.68 -10.04 9.25
CA PHE A 135 -18.92 -10.80 9.46
C PHE A 135 -18.89 -11.57 10.78
N ARG A 136 -17.76 -12.19 11.13
CA ARG A 136 -17.57 -12.85 12.42
C ARG A 136 -17.80 -11.88 13.60
N LEU A 137 -17.22 -10.68 13.53
CA LEU A 137 -17.34 -9.65 14.59
C LEU A 137 -18.77 -9.14 14.78
N ILE A 138 -19.59 -9.11 13.72
CA ILE A 138 -21.02 -8.72 13.82
C ILE A 138 -21.95 -9.90 14.12
N GLY A 139 -21.40 -11.13 14.24
CA GLY A 139 -22.15 -12.34 14.57
C GLY A 139 -22.75 -13.08 13.36
N TRP A 140 -22.30 -12.75 12.15
CA TRP A 140 -22.70 -13.45 10.93
C TRP A 140 -21.65 -14.49 10.53
N ASN A 141 -22.07 -15.75 10.43
CA ASN A 141 -21.20 -16.87 9.99
C ASN A 141 -21.28 -17.03 8.47
N ILE A 142 -20.75 -16.03 7.72
CA ILE A 142 -20.63 -16.10 6.28
C ILE A 142 -19.19 -16.53 5.98
N ASN A 143 -19.05 -17.59 5.18
CA ASN A 143 -17.75 -18.06 4.68
C ASN A 143 -17.73 -17.90 3.17
N THR A 144 -16.79 -17.07 2.66
CA THR A 144 -16.62 -16.85 1.23
C THR A 144 -15.80 -17.94 0.55
N ASN A 145 -15.24 -18.90 1.32
CA ASN A 145 -14.48 -20.01 0.79
C ASN A 145 -15.43 -21.17 0.42
N ILE A 146 -15.42 -21.55 -0.85
CA ILE A 146 -16.17 -22.69 -1.38
C ILE A 146 -15.19 -23.82 -1.66
N ALA A 147 -15.38 -24.95 -0.99
CA ALA A 147 -14.60 -26.15 -1.26
C ALA A 147 -15.19 -26.89 -2.48
N ILE A 148 -14.41 -26.99 -3.56
CA ILE A 148 -14.77 -27.77 -4.76
C ILE A 148 -13.75 -28.90 -4.89
N GLY A 149 -14.10 -30.08 -4.40
CA GLY A 149 -13.18 -31.22 -4.33
C GLY A 149 -12.00 -30.94 -3.40
N SER A 150 -10.77 -31.04 -3.91
CA SER A 150 -9.54 -30.73 -3.19
C SER A 150 -9.12 -29.25 -3.27
N PHE A 151 -9.87 -28.41 -3.99
CA PHE A 151 -9.56 -26.99 -4.13
C PHE A 151 -10.46 -26.14 -3.25
N ASN A 152 -9.83 -25.25 -2.46
CA ASN A 152 -10.54 -24.20 -1.73
C ASN A 152 -10.55 -22.93 -2.58
N PHE A 153 -11.72 -22.55 -3.04
CA PHE A 153 -11.92 -21.39 -3.90
C PHE A 153 -12.53 -20.23 -3.10
N ASP A 154 -11.80 -19.13 -3.02
CA ASP A 154 -12.27 -17.91 -2.37
C ASP A 154 -12.99 -17.02 -3.40
N VAL A 155 -14.30 -16.85 -3.21
CA VAL A 155 -15.15 -16.09 -4.13
C VAL A 155 -15.06 -14.58 -3.90
N ALA A 156 -14.71 -14.15 -2.70
CA ALA A 156 -14.68 -12.73 -2.35
C ALA A 156 -13.76 -11.88 -3.26
N PRO A 157 -12.51 -12.31 -3.57
CA PRO A 157 -11.66 -11.58 -4.51
C PRO A 157 -12.28 -11.38 -5.89
N LEU A 158 -12.99 -12.39 -6.39
CA LEU A 158 -13.65 -12.29 -7.70
C LEU A 158 -14.81 -11.28 -7.68
N ILE A 159 -15.59 -11.29 -6.60
CA ILE A 159 -16.73 -10.39 -6.47
C ILE A 159 -16.24 -8.93 -6.45
N ILE A 160 -15.21 -8.60 -5.66
CA ILE A 160 -14.72 -7.23 -5.55
C ILE A 160 -14.09 -6.73 -6.85
N VAL A 161 -13.29 -7.57 -7.51
CA VAL A 161 -12.66 -7.23 -8.80
C VAL A 161 -13.73 -7.05 -9.88
N ALA A 162 -14.70 -7.98 -10.00
CA ALA A 162 -15.80 -7.88 -10.96
C ALA A 162 -16.65 -6.62 -10.73
N PHE A 163 -16.96 -6.32 -9.45
CA PHE A 163 -17.73 -5.14 -9.08
C PHE A 163 -17.04 -3.85 -9.52
N PHE A 164 -15.75 -3.67 -9.19
CA PHE A 164 -15.05 -2.45 -9.58
C PHE A 164 -14.73 -2.39 -11.08
N THR A 165 -14.49 -3.53 -11.73
CA THR A 165 -14.37 -3.57 -13.19
C THR A 165 -15.65 -3.07 -13.84
N ALA A 166 -16.82 -3.57 -13.42
CA ALA A 166 -18.10 -3.11 -13.92
C ALA A 166 -18.31 -1.60 -13.65
N LEU A 167 -17.97 -1.13 -12.45
CA LEU A 167 -18.08 0.29 -12.08
C LEU A 167 -17.21 1.19 -12.98
N LEU A 168 -15.97 0.78 -13.26
CA LEU A 168 -15.04 1.52 -14.11
C LEU A 168 -15.50 1.53 -15.58
N VAL A 169 -16.09 0.45 -16.06
CA VAL A 169 -16.69 0.38 -17.42
C VAL A 169 -17.89 1.32 -17.54
N LEU A 170 -18.69 1.48 -16.47
CA LEU A 170 -19.82 2.43 -16.44
C LEU A 170 -19.39 3.91 -16.42
N GLY A 171 -18.16 4.19 -16.04
CA GLY A 171 -17.58 5.52 -16.13
C GLY A 171 -16.69 5.92 -14.94
N THR A 172 -15.51 6.40 -15.25
CA THR A 172 -14.47 6.79 -14.28
C THR A 172 -14.89 7.93 -13.33
N LYS A 173 -15.83 8.80 -13.74
CA LYS A 173 -16.34 9.90 -12.89
C LYS A 173 -17.10 9.40 -11.66
N ILE A 174 -17.84 8.30 -11.79
CA ILE A 174 -18.58 7.70 -10.67
C ILE A 174 -17.57 7.08 -9.71
N GLY A 175 -16.59 6.34 -10.23
CA GLY A 175 -15.48 5.76 -9.45
C GLY A 175 -14.76 6.82 -8.62
N ALA A 176 -14.36 7.92 -9.22
CA ALA A 176 -13.62 9.00 -8.53
C ALA A 176 -14.43 9.65 -7.39
N ARG A 177 -15.75 9.82 -7.53
CA ARG A 177 -16.60 10.36 -6.45
C ARG A 177 -16.75 9.38 -5.30
N VAL A 178 -16.92 8.10 -5.61
CA VAL A 178 -17.00 7.02 -4.61
C VAL A 178 -15.67 6.94 -3.86
N ASP A 179 -14.55 6.94 -4.57
CA ASP A 179 -13.22 6.91 -3.95
C ASP A 179 -12.97 8.10 -3.03
N GLY A 180 -13.32 9.31 -3.44
CA GLY A 180 -13.17 10.50 -2.60
C GLY A 180 -13.95 10.41 -1.29
N ALA A 181 -15.22 9.97 -1.33
CA ALA A 181 -16.05 9.81 -0.13
C ALA A 181 -15.49 8.72 0.81
N LEU A 182 -15.10 7.58 0.24
CA LEU A 182 -14.53 6.47 1.01
C LEU A 182 -13.14 6.80 1.57
N THR A 183 -12.39 7.67 0.90
CA THR A 183 -11.10 8.17 1.37
C THR A 183 -11.22 9.01 2.63
N VAL A 184 -12.19 9.93 2.68
CA VAL A 184 -12.46 10.70 3.89
C VAL A 184 -12.79 9.77 5.06
N LEU A 185 -13.59 8.75 4.82
CA LEU A 185 -13.92 7.73 5.82
C LEU A 185 -12.69 6.96 6.29
N LYS A 186 -11.80 6.53 5.36
CA LYS A 186 -10.54 5.84 5.72
C LYS A 186 -9.65 6.68 6.63
N ILE A 187 -9.45 7.94 6.27
CA ILE A 187 -8.62 8.87 7.07
C ILE A 187 -9.25 9.06 8.46
N ALA A 188 -10.58 9.24 8.52
CA ALA A 188 -11.27 9.36 9.80
C ALA A 188 -11.09 8.11 10.68
N ILE A 189 -11.11 6.91 10.09
CA ILE A 189 -10.89 5.65 10.82
C ILE A 189 -9.44 5.53 11.29
N VAL A 190 -8.44 5.93 10.48
CA VAL A 190 -7.04 5.92 10.92
C VAL A 190 -6.82 6.90 12.08
N LEU A 191 -7.38 8.09 12.01
CA LEU A 191 -7.33 9.05 13.12
C LEU A 191 -8.06 8.51 14.36
N PHE A 192 -9.20 7.86 14.18
CA PHE A 192 -9.92 7.17 15.25
C PHE A 192 -9.05 6.10 15.92
N VAL A 193 -8.35 5.27 15.14
CA VAL A 193 -7.40 4.27 15.66
C VAL A 193 -6.33 4.92 16.52
N VAL A 194 -5.73 6.02 16.04
CA VAL A 194 -4.68 6.74 16.78
C VAL A 194 -5.22 7.30 18.08
N VAL A 195 -6.35 8.02 18.03
CA VAL A 195 -6.94 8.69 19.22
C VAL A 195 -7.43 7.68 20.24
N VAL A 196 -8.25 6.71 19.82
CA VAL A 196 -8.82 5.73 20.75
C VAL A 196 -7.76 4.76 21.25
N GLY A 197 -6.88 4.29 20.35
CA GLY A 197 -5.85 3.34 20.72
C GLY A 197 -4.80 3.90 21.69
N PHE A 198 -4.58 5.22 21.66
CA PHE A 198 -3.69 5.89 22.61
C PHE A 198 -4.06 5.62 24.08
N PHE A 199 -5.36 5.51 24.39
CA PHE A 199 -5.84 5.22 25.74
C PHE A 199 -5.60 3.79 26.21
N TYR A 200 -5.23 2.88 25.31
CA TYR A 200 -4.96 1.47 25.60
C TYR A 200 -3.47 1.15 25.59
N ILE A 201 -2.59 2.12 25.38
CA ILE A 201 -1.15 1.91 25.35
C ILE A 201 -0.65 1.51 26.75
N LYS A 202 0.15 0.45 26.79
CA LYS A 202 0.87 -0.02 27.97
C LYS A 202 2.38 0.06 27.69
N ALA A 203 3.13 0.77 28.52
CA ALA A 203 4.57 0.95 28.33
C ALA A 203 5.34 -0.37 28.32
N ASP A 204 4.87 -1.36 29.06
CA ASP A 204 5.49 -2.69 29.16
C ASP A 204 5.54 -3.42 27.79
N ASN A 205 4.59 -3.12 26.89
CA ASN A 205 4.56 -3.72 25.56
C ASN A 205 5.74 -3.28 24.65
N PHE A 206 6.42 -2.19 25.01
CA PHE A 206 7.63 -1.73 24.32
C PHE A 206 8.91 -2.37 24.85
N THR A 207 8.84 -3.28 25.83
CA THR A 207 10.02 -3.88 26.44
C THR A 207 10.09 -5.39 26.13
N PRO A 208 11.19 -5.86 25.50
CA PRO A 208 12.29 -5.10 24.93
C PRO A 208 11.88 -4.38 23.62
N PHE A 209 12.34 -3.14 23.40
CA PHE A 209 11.99 -2.38 22.21
C PHE A 209 12.50 -3.03 20.91
N ILE A 210 13.74 -3.52 20.96
CA ILE A 210 14.30 -4.38 19.91
C ILE A 210 14.39 -5.79 20.52
N PRO A 211 13.47 -6.71 20.19
CA PRO A 211 13.54 -8.06 20.70
C PRO A 211 14.83 -8.75 20.24
N PRO A 212 15.37 -9.68 21.02
CA PRO A 212 16.51 -10.47 20.59
C PRO A 212 16.18 -11.24 19.31
N SER A 213 17.18 -11.41 18.45
CA SER A 213 17.01 -12.19 17.21
C SER A 213 16.70 -13.65 17.57
N GLU A 214 15.65 -14.17 17.01
CA GLU A 214 15.22 -15.57 17.15
C GLU A 214 15.34 -16.27 15.79
N PRO A 215 15.73 -17.58 15.73
CA PRO A 215 15.69 -18.33 14.48
C PRO A 215 14.26 -18.33 13.92
N ALA A 216 14.13 -18.10 12.63
CA ALA A 216 12.83 -18.25 11.98
C ALA A 216 12.38 -19.70 12.14
N ALA A 217 11.15 -19.91 12.58
CA ALA A 217 10.60 -21.26 12.73
C ALA A 217 10.63 -21.99 11.38
N SER A 218 11.60 -22.89 11.21
CA SER A 218 11.68 -23.75 10.04
C SER A 218 10.67 -24.90 10.22
N SER A 219 9.50 -24.75 9.65
CA SER A 219 8.58 -25.88 9.51
C SER A 219 9.04 -26.89 8.46
N ASP A 220 10.04 -26.53 7.63
CA ASP A 220 10.57 -27.37 6.58
C ASP A 220 12.11 -27.30 6.51
N SER A 221 12.75 -28.45 6.60
CA SER A 221 14.17 -28.64 6.25
C SER A 221 14.30 -28.78 4.73
N GLY A 222 15.07 -27.91 4.09
CA GLY A 222 15.39 -28.02 2.66
C GLY A 222 15.12 -26.73 1.85
N VAL A 223 14.81 -26.92 0.57
CA VAL A 223 14.60 -25.82 -0.41
C VAL A 223 13.51 -24.84 0.03
N SER A 224 12.47 -25.34 0.74
CA SER A 224 11.39 -24.52 1.27
C SER A 224 11.84 -23.48 2.30
N ALA A 225 12.81 -23.83 3.16
CA ALA A 225 13.34 -22.89 4.16
C ALA A 225 14.11 -21.74 3.51
N VAL A 226 14.85 -22.05 2.42
CA VAL A 226 15.59 -21.04 1.65
C VAL A 226 14.64 -20.09 0.90
N MET A 227 13.54 -20.61 0.36
CA MET A 227 12.55 -19.81 -0.37
C MET A 227 11.73 -18.89 0.54
N ASN A 228 11.61 -19.19 1.82
CA ASN A 228 10.81 -18.41 2.77
C ASN A 228 11.62 -17.35 3.53
N GLN A 229 12.94 -17.28 3.31
CA GLN A 229 13.76 -16.24 3.95
C GLN A 229 13.89 -14.99 3.09
N PRO A 230 14.05 -13.79 3.69
CA PRO A 230 14.30 -12.57 2.95
C PRO A 230 15.56 -12.67 2.08
N LEU A 231 15.47 -12.22 0.82
CA LEU A 231 16.58 -12.31 -0.15
C LEU A 231 17.90 -11.75 0.37
N TRP A 232 17.87 -10.69 1.15
CA TRP A 232 19.08 -10.08 1.71
C TRP A 232 19.75 -10.99 2.76
N GLN A 233 18.99 -11.74 3.56
CA GLN A 233 19.57 -12.72 4.50
C GLN A 233 20.22 -13.87 3.73
N TRP A 234 19.57 -14.34 2.67
CA TRP A 234 20.15 -15.33 1.77
C TRP A 234 21.43 -14.82 1.08
N ALA A 235 21.41 -13.60 0.53
CA ALA A 235 22.55 -13.00 -0.18
C ALA A 235 23.75 -12.72 0.76
N THR A 236 23.52 -12.47 2.04
CA THR A 236 24.57 -12.25 3.04
C THR A 236 25.02 -13.53 3.76
N GLY A 237 24.40 -14.69 3.46
CA GLY A 237 24.68 -15.96 4.12
C GLY A 237 24.28 -16.02 5.58
N MET A 238 23.35 -15.13 6.02
CA MET A 238 22.83 -15.13 7.38
C MET A 238 21.82 -16.25 7.56
N THR A 239 21.79 -16.85 8.77
CA THR A 239 20.74 -17.80 9.12
C THR A 239 19.37 -17.09 9.15
N PRO A 240 18.30 -17.74 8.63
CA PRO A 240 16.96 -17.17 8.68
C PRO A 240 16.59 -16.80 10.12
N SER A 241 16.33 -15.53 10.34
CA SER A 241 16.02 -15.01 11.66
C SER A 241 14.92 -13.96 11.63
N ILE A 242 14.12 -13.95 12.69
CA ILE A 242 13.11 -12.93 12.97
C ILE A 242 13.58 -12.07 14.15
N TYR A 243 12.99 -10.89 14.28
CA TYR A 243 13.34 -9.88 15.28
C TYR A 243 14.81 -9.38 15.18
N GLY A 244 15.26 -8.62 16.16
CA GLY A 244 16.55 -7.98 16.11
C GLY A 244 16.69 -7.02 14.93
N VAL A 245 17.94 -6.72 14.55
CA VAL A 245 18.24 -5.84 13.40
C VAL A 245 17.76 -6.46 12.07
N ALA A 246 17.92 -7.76 11.93
CA ALA A 246 17.46 -8.51 10.76
C ALA A 246 15.94 -8.39 10.60
N GLY A 247 15.19 -8.51 11.69
CA GLY A 247 13.76 -8.34 11.71
C GLY A 247 13.31 -6.91 11.37
N ILE A 248 14.06 -5.88 11.81
CA ILE A 248 13.77 -4.48 11.45
C ILE A 248 13.90 -4.27 9.94
N ILE A 249 14.95 -4.79 9.32
CA ILE A 249 15.17 -4.66 7.87
C ILE A 249 14.11 -5.44 7.09
N SER A 250 13.81 -6.68 7.51
CA SER A 250 12.74 -7.48 6.89
C SER A 250 11.38 -6.83 7.08
N GLY A 251 11.11 -6.28 8.27
CA GLY A 251 9.92 -5.50 8.55
C GLY A 251 9.83 -4.25 7.67
N ALA A 252 10.95 -3.53 7.45
CA ALA A 252 10.98 -2.37 6.57
C ALA A 252 10.65 -2.75 5.12
N ALA A 253 11.18 -3.86 4.62
CA ALA A 253 10.84 -4.37 3.30
C ALA A 253 9.35 -4.75 3.17
N LEU A 254 8.77 -5.35 4.22
CA LEU A 254 7.35 -5.69 4.23
C LEU A 254 6.46 -4.45 4.29
N VAL A 255 6.75 -3.50 5.19
CA VAL A 255 5.94 -2.28 5.34
C VAL A 255 6.15 -1.29 4.19
N PHE A 256 7.19 -1.46 3.37
CA PHE A 256 7.36 -0.68 2.14
C PHE A 256 6.12 -0.78 1.24
N PHE A 257 5.48 -1.95 1.21
CA PHE A 257 4.21 -2.13 0.50
C PHE A 257 3.10 -1.18 0.98
N ALA A 258 3.15 -0.75 2.23
CA ALA A 258 2.18 0.21 2.77
C ALA A 258 2.30 1.61 2.15
N PHE A 259 3.46 1.95 1.60
CA PHE A 259 3.73 3.24 0.97
C PHE A 259 3.47 3.24 -0.54
N LEU A 260 3.15 2.08 -1.15
CA LEU A 260 2.82 2.01 -2.56
C LEU A 260 1.62 2.90 -2.89
N GLY A 261 1.67 3.51 -4.08
CA GLY A 261 0.62 4.38 -4.60
C GLY A 261 0.99 5.86 -4.68
N PHE A 262 2.16 6.29 -4.18
CA PHE A 262 2.65 7.65 -4.39
C PHE A 262 2.94 7.94 -5.88
N ASP A 263 3.31 6.92 -6.64
CA ASP A 263 3.54 6.96 -8.09
C ASP A 263 2.25 7.24 -8.87
N VAL A 264 1.10 6.79 -8.35
CA VAL A 264 -0.23 7.10 -8.93
C VAL A 264 -0.47 8.62 -8.92
N VAL A 265 0.00 9.36 -7.91
CA VAL A 265 -0.10 10.82 -7.89
C VAL A 265 0.73 11.43 -9.02
N ALA A 266 1.90 10.84 -9.34
CA ALA A 266 2.70 11.31 -10.47
C ALA A 266 1.99 11.11 -11.83
N THR A 267 1.13 10.10 -11.97
CA THR A 267 0.33 9.90 -13.21
C THR A 267 -0.70 11.01 -13.45
N THR A 268 -1.10 11.74 -12.41
CA THR A 268 -2.09 12.84 -12.50
C THR A 268 -1.44 14.22 -12.65
N SER A 269 -0.14 14.28 -12.85
CA SER A 269 0.61 15.53 -13.02
C SER A 269 0.11 16.40 -14.19
N GLU A 270 -0.48 15.80 -15.22
CA GLU A 270 -1.10 16.48 -16.35
C GLU A 270 -2.33 17.31 -15.96
N GLU A 271 -3.07 16.86 -14.93
CA GLU A 271 -4.26 17.53 -14.42
C GLU A 271 -3.93 18.61 -13.36
N ALA A 272 -2.66 18.77 -13.01
CA ALA A 272 -2.24 19.72 -11.99
C ALA A 272 -2.21 21.17 -12.50
N VAL A 273 -2.74 22.10 -11.70
CA VAL A 273 -2.54 23.52 -11.89
C VAL A 273 -1.09 23.85 -11.53
N ASN A 274 -0.34 24.48 -12.44
CA ASN A 274 1.08 24.77 -12.24
C ASN A 274 1.90 23.55 -11.79
N PRO A 275 2.07 22.51 -12.66
CA PRO A 275 2.66 21.22 -12.30
C PRO A 275 4.05 21.36 -11.66
N LYS A 276 4.87 22.28 -12.15
CA LYS A 276 6.24 22.50 -11.64
C LYS A 276 6.31 22.79 -10.14
N ARG A 277 5.26 23.37 -9.56
CA ARG A 277 5.19 23.70 -8.14
C ARG A 277 4.29 22.75 -7.37
N ASN A 278 3.10 22.49 -7.91
CA ASN A 278 2.06 21.78 -7.17
C ASN A 278 2.30 20.26 -7.10
N VAL A 279 2.93 19.67 -8.12
CA VAL A 279 3.22 18.22 -8.08
C VAL A 279 4.28 17.88 -7.03
N PRO A 280 5.47 18.54 -7.01
CA PRO A 280 6.45 18.26 -5.96
C PRO A 280 5.92 18.52 -4.55
N LEU A 281 5.20 19.63 -4.35
CA LEU A 281 4.60 19.92 -3.04
C LEU A 281 3.54 18.90 -2.65
N GLY A 282 2.64 18.54 -3.56
CA GLY A 282 1.56 17.59 -3.29
C GLY A 282 2.10 16.21 -2.91
N ILE A 283 3.02 15.66 -3.72
CA ILE A 283 3.61 14.34 -3.45
C ILE A 283 4.44 14.38 -2.15
N GLY A 284 5.26 15.42 -1.96
CA GLY A 284 6.12 15.53 -0.77
C GLY A 284 5.33 15.70 0.53
N VAL A 285 4.33 16.58 0.56
CA VAL A 285 3.45 16.77 1.74
C VAL A 285 2.61 15.52 1.99
N GLY A 286 2.05 14.92 0.94
CA GLY A 286 1.30 13.67 1.05
C GLY A 286 2.13 12.56 1.68
N MET A 287 3.36 12.35 1.20
CA MET A 287 4.28 11.36 1.77
C MET A 287 4.64 11.66 3.22
N GLY A 288 4.92 12.92 3.55
CA GLY A 288 5.19 13.33 4.94
C GLY A 288 4.02 13.01 5.88
N LEU A 289 2.79 13.29 5.47
CA LEU A 289 1.59 12.94 6.23
C LEU A 289 1.44 11.42 6.41
N ILE A 290 1.69 10.63 5.35
CA ILE A 290 1.63 9.17 5.41
C ILE A 290 2.65 8.62 6.41
N ILE A 291 3.91 9.09 6.37
CA ILE A 291 4.96 8.66 7.30
C ILE A 291 4.54 8.92 8.74
N VAL A 292 4.02 10.11 9.04
CA VAL A 292 3.57 10.48 10.38
C VAL A 292 2.39 9.60 10.83
N LEU A 293 1.36 9.44 9.99
CA LEU A 293 0.19 8.62 10.32
C LEU A 293 0.58 7.15 10.56
N TYR A 294 1.44 6.58 9.72
CA TYR A 294 1.84 5.19 9.82
C TYR A 294 2.71 4.95 11.06
N THR A 295 3.61 5.87 11.38
CA THR A 295 4.42 5.82 12.59
C THR A 295 3.53 5.88 13.84
N LEU A 296 2.53 6.77 13.86
CA LEU A 296 1.59 6.87 14.98
C LEU A 296 0.76 5.59 15.15
N VAL A 297 0.25 5.02 14.05
CA VAL A 297 -0.49 3.76 14.11
C VAL A 297 0.41 2.60 14.56
N ALA A 298 1.66 2.55 14.12
CA ALA A 298 2.63 1.54 14.57
C ALA A 298 2.88 1.64 16.09
N ILE A 299 3.07 2.86 16.61
CA ILE A 299 3.23 3.12 18.05
C ILE A 299 1.99 2.63 18.82
N VAL A 300 0.81 3.00 18.35
CA VAL A 300 -0.46 2.61 19.00
C VAL A 300 -0.62 1.10 18.98
N THR A 301 -0.44 0.44 17.85
CA THR A 301 -0.65 -1.00 17.70
C THR A 301 0.28 -1.79 18.60
N THR A 302 1.57 -1.47 18.59
CA THR A 302 2.59 -2.17 19.40
C THR A 302 2.52 -1.80 20.88
N GLY A 303 2.02 -0.60 21.20
CA GLY A 303 1.78 -0.19 22.58
C GLY A 303 0.53 -0.81 23.19
N MET A 304 -0.51 -1.10 22.39
CA MET A 304 -1.75 -1.72 22.87
C MET A 304 -1.57 -3.20 23.20
N VAL A 305 -0.90 -3.94 22.33
CA VAL A 305 -0.78 -5.40 22.41
C VAL A 305 0.67 -5.83 22.25
N SER A 306 1.09 -6.80 23.07
CA SER A 306 2.42 -7.40 22.91
C SER A 306 2.56 -8.05 21.53
N TYR A 307 3.71 -7.86 20.89
CA TYR A 307 4.00 -8.50 19.60
C TYR A 307 3.89 -10.03 19.66
N LYS A 308 4.21 -10.65 20.80
CA LYS A 308 4.07 -12.09 21.01
C LYS A 308 2.62 -12.56 21.00
N ASP A 309 1.72 -11.73 21.52
CA ASP A 309 0.29 -12.05 21.51
C ASP A 309 -0.31 -11.79 20.14
N LEU A 310 0.12 -10.73 19.44
CA LEU A 310 -0.23 -10.51 18.04
C LEU A 310 0.18 -11.71 17.16
N ALA A 311 1.36 -12.28 17.39
CA ALA A 311 1.87 -13.43 16.63
C ALA A 311 1.05 -14.73 16.81
N LYS A 312 0.22 -14.83 17.84
CA LYS A 312 -0.72 -15.94 18.03
C LYS A 312 -1.94 -15.85 17.13
N GLN A 313 -2.19 -14.70 16.52
CA GLN A 313 -3.32 -14.51 15.62
C GLN A 313 -2.96 -14.97 14.20
N ALA A 314 -3.89 -15.64 13.53
CA ALA A 314 -3.70 -16.12 12.15
C ALA A 314 -3.52 -14.95 11.15
N SER A 315 -4.20 -13.84 11.41
CA SER A 315 -4.17 -12.64 10.56
C SER A 315 -4.15 -11.37 11.43
N PRO A 316 -2.99 -11.00 12.01
CA PRO A 316 -2.88 -9.79 12.82
C PRO A 316 -3.31 -8.55 12.02
N SER A 317 -4.13 -7.71 12.65
CA SER A 317 -4.63 -6.46 12.06
C SER A 317 -4.90 -5.42 13.15
N LEU A 318 -5.20 -4.19 12.77
CA LEU A 318 -5.64 -3.18 13.73
C LEU A 318 -6.93 -3.61 14.46
N ALA A 319 -7.87 -4.23 13.75
CA ALA A 319 -9.11 -4.69 14.36
C ALA A 319 -8.85 -5.77 15.42
N THR A 320 -7.98 -6.75 15.14
CA THR A 320 -7.60 -7.79 16.12
C THR A 320 -6.87 -7.20 17.33
N ALA A 321 -6.04 -6.16 17.16
CA ALA A 321 -5.41 -5.49 18.28
C ALA A 321 -6.43 -4.86 19.24
N PHE A 322 -7.48 -4.21 18.71
CA PHE A 322 -8.55 -3.65 19.51
C PHE A 322 -9.45 -4.72 20.16
N GLU A 323 -9.69 -5.84 19.48
CA GLU A 323 -10.41 -6.99 20.03
C GLU A 323 -9.65 -7.57 21.26
N MET A 324 -8.33 -7.72 21.16
CA MET A 324 -7.49 -8.26 22.23
C MET A 324 -7.42 -7.39 23.49
N VAL A 325 -7.60 -6.08 23.37
CA VAL A 325 -7.70 -5.18 24.54
C VAL A 325 -9.12 -5.03 25.08
N GLY A 326 -10.08 -5.81 24.54
CA GLY A 326 -11.48 -5.80 24.97
C GLY A 326 -12.32 -4.66 24.39
N ALA A 327 -11.78 -3.86 23.47
CA ALA A 327 -12.50 -2.75 22.81
C ALA A 327 -13.27 -3.26 21.57
N ASN A 328 -14.15 -4.24 21.76
CA ASN A 328 -14.90 -4.90 20.67
C ASN A 328 -15.75 -3.93 19.83
N TRP A 329 -16.25 -2.86 20.43
CA TRP A 329 -17.00 -1.84 19.70
C TRP A 329 -16.13 -1.09 18.69
N ALA A 330 -14.90 -0.77 19.08
CA ALA A 330 -13.93 -0.11 18.19
C ALA A 330 -13.42 -1.09 17.13
N ALA A 331 -13.18 -2.36 17.50
CA ALA A 331 -12.77 -3.41 16.56
C ALA A 331 -13.78 -3.56 15.40
N LYS A 332 -15.10 -3.48 15.67
CA LYS A 332 -16.13 -3.53 14.63
C LYS A 332 -16.05 -2.35 13.66
N ILE A 333 -15.86 -1.13 14.18
CA ILE A 333 -15.72 0.08 13.36
C ILE A 333 -14.47 -0.01 12.49
N ILE A 334 -13.36 -0.43 13.08
CA ILE A 334 -12.07 -0.56 12.40
C ILE A 334 -12.14 -1.66 11.33
N SER A 335 -12.75 -2.81 11.65
CA SER A 335 -12.91 -3.91 10.69
C SER A 335 -13.74 -3.48 9.48
N PHE A 336 -14.83 -2.74 9.69
CA PHE A 336 -15.60 -2.13 8.62
C PHE A 336 -14.74 -1.19 7.76
N GLY A 337 -13.91 -0.35 8.42
CA GLY A 337 -12.96 0.53 7.75
C GLY A 337 -11.91 -0.20 6.94
N ILE A 338 -11.41 -1.35 7.42
CA ILE A 338 -10.48 -2.19 6.68
C ILE A 338 -11.13 -2.69 5.39
N VAL A 339 -12.35 -3.22 5.47
CA VAL A 339 -13.09 -3.73 4.31
C VAL A 339 -13.27 -2.64 3.25
N ILE A 340 -13.69 -1.45 3.66
CA ILE A 340 -13.84 -0.31 2.75
C ILE A 340 -12.48 0.15 2.20
N GLY A 341 -11.48 0.25 3.07
CA GLY A 341 -10.13 0.69 2.71
C GLY A 341 -9.50 -0.21 1.65
N LEU A 342 -9.58 -1.53 1.83
CA LEU A 342 -9.07 -2.51 0.87
C LEU A 342 -9.85 -2.45 -0.46
N ALA A 343 -11.18 -2.31 -0.40
CA ALA A 343 -12.01 -2.21 -1.59
C ALA A 343 -11.60 -1.03 -2.48
N THR A 344 -11.36 0.16 -1.88
CA THR A 344 -10.92 1.33 -2.65
C THR A 344 -9.52 1.16 -3.24
N VAL A 345 -8.61 0.49 -2.54
CA VAL A 345 -7.26 0.18 -3.09
C VAL A 345 -7.37 -0.72 -4.32
N VAL A 346 -8.21 -1.76 -4.30
CA VAL A 346 -8.46 -2.60 -5.48
C VAL A 346 -8.94 -1.76 -6.65
N MET A 347 -9.88 -0.84 -6.43
CA MET A 347 -10.39 0.05 -7.47
C MET A 347 -9.30 0.94 -8.06
N VAL A 348 -8.47 1.56 -7.21
CA VAL A 348 -7.39 2.46 -7.67
C VAL A 348 -6.32 1.69 -8.43
N LEU A 349 -5.95 0.48 -7.99
CA LEU A 349 -5.00 -0.38 -8.69
C LEU A 349 -5.52 -0.81 -10.06
N LEU A 350 -6.81 -1.16 -10.17
CA LEU A 350 -7.45 -1.46 -11.45
C LEU A 350 -7.46 -0.23 -12.39
N LEU A 351 -7.76 0.95 -11.85
CA LEU A 351 -7.73 2.20 -12.62
C LEU A 351 -6.29 2.53 -13.08
N GLY A 352 -5.31 2.41 -12.19
CA GLY A 352 -3.89 2.60 -12.50
C GLY A 352 -3.41 1.65 -13.59
N LEU A 353 -3.75 0.37 -13.48
CA LEU A 353 -3.44 -0.65 -14.49
C LEU A 353 -3.97 -0.27 -15.87
N THR A 354 -5.24 0.17 -15.95
CA THR A 354 -5.83 0.57 -17.25
C THR A 354 -5.11 1.77 -17.84
N ARG A 355 -4.65 2.73 -17.03
CA ARG A 355 -3.90 3.90 -17.50
C ARG A 355 -2.50 3.53 -18.00
N VAL A 356 -1.80 2.64 -17.30
CA VAL A 356 -0.46 2.16 -17.72
C VAL A 356 -0.56 1.36 -19.03
N VAL A 357 -1.57 0.50 -19.18
CA VAL A 357 -1.78 -0.26 -20.42
C VAL A 357 -2.16 0.64 -21.59
N PHE A 358 -2.86 1.74 -21.32
CA PHE A 358 -3.27 2.71 -22.36
C PHE A 358 -2.12 3.61 -22.82
N ALA A 359 -1.17 3.95 -21.97
CA ALA A 359 -0.02 4.81 -22.27
C ALA A 359 1.02 4.12 -23.15
#